data_a59c2339e6452273503c8d6ef3e70484
#
_entry.id   a59c2339e6452273503c8d6ef3e70484
#
_cell.length_a   1.000
_cell.length_b   1.000
_cell.length_c   1.000
_cell.angle_alpha   90.00
_cell.angle_beta   90.00
_cell.angle_gamma   90.00
#
_symmetry.space_group_name_H-M   'P 1'
#
loop_
_entity.id
_entity.type
_entity.pdbx_description
1 polymer ?
#
loop_
_entity_poly.entity_id
_entity_poly.type
_entity_poly.pdbx_seq_one_letter_code
_entity_poly.pdbx_strand_id
1 'polypeptide(L)'
;MNGHDRNGPAASELKLAGLTPFTTIDFPGRLSAVAFVQGCPWRCVYCQNSWMQQRSFDPGLEHSSWEELESLLKRRHGLLDGVVFSGGEPCLDPALPAAVRAVKEMGYEVGLHTGPARLAEVLPDLSWVGLDVKAVPADGAHWAKVTGVESAQDKWTESLGLLLASGVPFECRTTAHPDYFSEAQLLETAAFLRARNVKDYALQICRKPPGLIARFGAVDPAWPSEPVLEKLRSGFERFTLRRD
;
A
#
# COMPACT_ATOMS: atom_id res chain seq x y z
N MET A 1 6.26 18.99 28.04
CA MET A 1 4.79 18.86 28.17
C MET A 1 4.17 19.52 26.95
N ASN A 2 4.00 18.80 25.85
CA ASN A 2 3.27 19.30 24.68
C ASN A 2 2.03 18.43 24.53
N GLY A 3 0.88 18.99 24.96
CA GLY A 3 -0.41 18.39 24.74
C GLY A 3 -0.71 18.35 23.25
N HIS A 4 -0.52 17.21 22.64
CA HIS A 4 -1.08 16.95 21.32
C HIS A 4 -2.59 16.83 21.49
N ASP A 5 -3.29 17.66 20.78
CA ASP A 5 -4.76 17.73 20.70
C ASP A 5 -5.33 16.31 20.46
N ARG A 6 -5.99 15.76 21.49
CA ARG A 6 -6.62 14.43 21.46
C ARG A 6 -8.02 14.46 20.84
N ASN A 7 -8.28 15.36 19.92
CA ASN A 7 -9.61 15.60 19.34
C ASN A 7 -9.90 14.82 18.04
N GLY A 8 -9.12 13.80 17.69
CA GLY A 8 -9.40 12.92 16.57
C GLY A 8 -10.29 11.73 16.95
N PRO A 9 -10.85 11.01 15.96
CA PRO A 9 -11.61 9.78 16.20
C PRO A 9 -10.80 8.73 16.96
N ALA A 10 -11.49 7.90 17.76
CA ALA A 10 -10.86 6.80 18.48
C ALA A 10 -10.45 5.66 17.53
N ALA A 11 -9.50 4.81 17.95
CA ALA A 11 -9.09 3.63 17.18
C ALA A 11 -10.27 2.69 16.87
N SER A 12 -11.23 2.58 17.77
CA SER A 12 -12.46 1.80 17.61
C SER A 12 -13.39 2.29 16.48
N GLU A 13 -13.16 3.51 15.99
CA GLU A 13 -13.92 4.07 14.86
C GLU A 13 -13.29 3.72 13.49
N LEU A 14 -12.11 3.06 13.47
CA LEU A 14 -11.47 2.60 12.25
C LEU A 14 -12.36 1.58 11.55
N LYS A 15 -12.69 1.84 10.29
CA LYS A 15 -13.51 0.93 9.50
C LYS A 15 -12.67 -0.17 8.88
N LEU A 16 -12.77 -1.36 9.42
CA LEU A 16 -12.05 -2.54 8.93
C LEU A 16 -12.94 -3.38 8.01
N ALA A 17 -12.49 -3.55 6.77
CA ALA A 17 -13.12 -4.42 5.79
C ALA A 17 -12.85 -5.90 6.07
N GLY A 18 -11.70 -6.21 6.67
CA GLY A 18 -11.30 -7.58 6.98
C GLY A 18 -9.95 -7.64 7.66
N LEU A 19 -9.59 -8.85 8.11
CA LEU A 19 -8.31 -9.15 8.77
C LEU A 19 -7.66 -10.39 8.13
N THR A 20 -6.36 -10.33 7.88
CA THR A 20 -5.53 -11.51 7.69
C THR A 20 -4.77 -11.73 8.99
N PRO A 21 -5.03 -12.84 9.71
CA PRO A 21 -4.46 -13.02 11.05
C PRO A 21 -2.97 -13.36 11.07
N PHE A 22 -2.39 -13.72 9.91
CA PHE A 22 -0.98 -14.07 9.78
C PHE A 22 -0.53 -13.96 8.32
N THR A 23 0.62 -13.33 8.11
CA THR A 23 1.30 -13.22 6.82
C THR A 23 2.81 -13.07 7.00
N THR A 24 3.58 -13.49 6.00
CA THR A 24 5.05 -13.36 5.93
C THR A 24 5.51 -12.47 4.78
N ILE A 25 4.58 -11.93 3.98
CA ILE A 25 4.90 -11.22 2.74
C ILE A 25 4.54 -9.73 2.76
N ASP A 26 3.66 -9.32 3.68
CA ASP A 26 3.15 -7.94 3.69
C ASP A 26 4.03 -6.97 4.49
N PHE A 27 4.89 -7.50 5.36
CA PHE A 27 5.85 -6.72 6.14
C PHE A 27 7.24 -7.37 5.99
N PRO A 28 8.19 -6.77 5.27
CA PRO A 28 9.48 -7.41 4.98
C PRO A 28 10.22 -7.85 6.25
N GLY A 29 10.54 -9.15 6.33
CA GLY A 29 11.27 -9.73 7.45
C GLY A 29 10.51 -9.81 8.77
N ARG A 30 9.18 -9.66 8.77
CA ARG A 30 8.32 -9.71 9.94
C ARG A 30 7.17 -10.69 9.75
N LEU A 31 6.78 -11.34 10.85
CA LEU A 31 5.51 -12.05 10.94
C LEU A 31 4.43 -11.03 11.33
N SER A 32 3.45 -10.81 10.49
CA SER A 32 2.47 -9.74 10.73
C SER A 32 1.03 -10.19 10.52
N ALA A 33 0.10 -9.46 11.12
CA ALA A 33 -1.29 -9.44 10.70
C ALA A 33 -1.51 -8.31 9.70
N VAL A 34 -2.54 -8.41 8.86
CA VAL A 34 -2.98 -7.32 7.98
C VAL A 34 -4.39 -6.88 8.36
N ALA A 35 -4.54 -5.60 8.60
CA ALA A 35 -5.82 -4.94 8.83
C ALA A 35 -6.21 -4.16 7.56
N PHE A 36 -7.25 -4.61 6.87
CA PHE A 36 -7.73 -3.98 5.64
C PHE A 36 -8.75 -2.89 5.97
N VAL A 37 -8.38 -1.65 5.68
CA VAL A 37 -9.22 -0.47 5.95
C VAL A 37 -10.21 -0.26 4.81
N GLN A 38 -11.47 0.01 5.15
CA GLN A 38 -12.57 0.25 4.23
C GLN A 38 -12.56 1.68 3.70
N GLY A 39 -12.74 1.83 2.39
CA GLY A 39 -12.80 3.09 1.67
C GLY A 39 -11.53 3.38 0.87
N CYS A 40 -11.71 3.79 -0.38
CA CYS A 40 -10.63 4.17 -1.28
C CYS A 40 -11.12 5.23 -2.26
N PRO A 41 -10.37 6.32 -2.50
CA PRO A 41 -10.74 7.33 -3.47
C PRO A 41 -10.41 6.90 -4.90
N TRP A 42 -9.52 5.90 -5.03
CA TRP A 42 -9.02 5.42 -6.32
C TRP A 42 -10.01 4.46 -6.98
N ARG A 43 -10.01 4.45 -8.31
CA ARG A 43 -10.74 3.49 -9.16
C ARG A 43 -9.75 2.77 -10.07
N CYS A 44 -8.67 2.26 -9.43
CA CYS A 44 -7.59 1.61 -10.17
C CYS A 44 -8.13 0.49 -11.06
N VAL A 45 -7.70 0.50 -12.33
CA VAL A 45 -8.14 -0.48 -13.33
C VAL A 45 -7.82 -1.93 -12.96
N TYR A 46 -6.78 -2.12 -12.13
CA TYR A 46 -6.31 -3.40 -11.63
C TYR A 46 -6.77 -3.71 -10.20
N CYS A 47 -7.72 -2.94 -9.64
CA CYS A 47 -8.12 -3.12 -8.24
C CYS A 47 -8.70 -4.51 -8.00
N GLN A 48 -8.06 -5.27 -7.12
CA GLN A 48 -8.49 -6.63 -6.74
C GLN A 48 -9.61 -6.63 -5.70
N ASN A 49 -9.75 -5.51 -4.97
CA ASN A 49 -10.66 -5.35 -3.85
C ASN A 49 -11.64 -4.19 -4.08
N SER A 50 -12.29 -4.17 -5.25
CA SER A 50 -13.21 -3.09 -5.63
C SER A 50 -14.37 -2.88 -4.64
N TRP A 51 -14.76 -3.93 -3.92
CA TRP A 51 -15.77 -3.89 -2.86
C TRP A 51 -15.33 -3.06 -1.65
N MET A 52 -14.02 -2.88 -1.42
CA MET A 52 -13.48 -2.00 -0.37
C MET A 52 -13.44 -0.52 -0.77
N GLN A 53 -13.80 -0.15 -2.00
CA GLN A 53 -13.68 1.25 -2.46
C GLN A 53 -14.72 2.16 -1.81
N GLN A 54 -15.91 1.66 -1.53
CA GLN A 54 -16.96 2.41 -0.85
C GLN A 54 -16.60 2.58 0.64
N ARG A 55 -16.86 3.76 1.20
CA ARG A 55 -16.63 4.02 2.63
C ARG A 55 -17.70 3.37 3.53
N SER A 56 -18.91 3.19 3.02
CA SER A 56 -19.97 2.43 3.67
C SER A 56 -19.71 0.94 3.51
N PHE A 57 -20.01 0.17 4.55
CA PHE A 57 -20.01 -1.28 4.46
C PHE A 57 -21.17 -1.77 3.58
N ASP A 58 -20.90 -2.83 2.82
CA ASP A 58 -21.94 -3.57 2.12
C ASP A 58 -22.63 -4.50 3.13
N PRO A 59 -23.95 -4.37 3.35
CA PRO A 59 -24.68 -5.23 4.29
C PRO A 59 -24.65 -6.73 3.94
N GLY A 60 -24.31 -7.06 2.69
CA GLY A 60 -24.19 -8.44 2.22
C GLY A 60 -22.82 -9.07 2.44
N LEU A 61 -21.84 -8.32 2.95
CA LEU A 61 -20.49 -8.79 3.19
C LEU A 61 -20.15 -8.75 4.69
N GLU A 62 -19.40 -9.74 5.13
CA GLU A 62 -18.80 -9.71 6.48
C GLU A 62 -17.69 -8.69 6.52
N HIS A 63 -17.55 -7.99 7.64
CA HIS A 63 -16.46 -7.10 7.93
C HIS A 63 -15.91 -7.35 9.33
N SER A 64 -14.68 -6.91 9.54
CA SER A 64 -14.02 -7.02 10.83
C SER A 64 -14.22 -5.77 11.67
N SER A 65 -14.01 -5.91 12.97
CA SER A 65 -14.06 -4.80 13.91
C SER A 65 -12.68 -4.51 14.53
N TRP A 66 -12.56 -3.36 15.16
CA TRP A 66 -11.38 -3.03 15.95
C TRP A 66 -11.17 -4.01 17.11
N GLU A 67 -12.25 -4.42 17.77
CA GLU A 67 -12.24 -5.36 18.88
C GLU A 67 -11.72 -6.73 18.45
N GLU A 68 -12.04 -7.16 17.22
CA GLU A 68 -11.50 -8.39 16.65
C GLU A 68 -9.99 -8.29 16.41
N LEU A 69 -9.52 -7.17 15.85
CA LEU A 69 -8.08 -6.92 15.69
C LEU A 69 -7.38 -6.91 17.05
N GLU A 70 -7.89 -6.16 18.01
CA GLU A 70 -7.32 -6.06 19.35
C GLU A 70 -7.28 -7.43 20.06
N SER A 71 -8.35 -8.21 19.95
CA SER A 71 -8.44 -9.57 20.47
C SER A 71 -7.43 -10.51 19.79
N LEU A 72 -7.27 -10.41 18.47
CA LEU A 72 -6.25 -11.15 17.72
C LEU A 72 -4.86 -10.83 18.24
N LEU A 73 -4.52 -9.55 18.38
CA LEU A 73 -3.21 -9.11 18.85
C LEU A 73 -2.93 -9.59 20.26
N LYS A 74 -3.87 -9.44 21.19
CA LYS A 74 -3.73 -9.96 22.57
C LYS A 74 -3.42 -11.47 22.60
N ARG A 75 -4.09 -12.26 21.75
CA ARG A 75 -3.85 -13.72 21.66
C ARG A 75 -2.54 -14.08 20.96
N ARG A 76 -1.99 -13.20 20.14
CA ARG A 76 -0.79 -13.45 19.33
C ARG A 76 0.45 -12.69 19.82
N HIS A 77 0.38 -12.14 21.03
CA HIS A 77 1.51 -11.44 21.63
C HIS A 77 2.73 -12.36 21.74
N GLY A 78 3.89 -11.89 21.25
CA GLY A 78 5.11 -12.68 21.16
C GLY A 78 5.17 -13.68 20.00
N LEU A 79 4.11 -13.81 19.18
CA LEU A 79 4.09 -14.63 17.96
C LEU A 79 4.10 -13.79 16.70
N LEU A 80 3.51 -12.60 16.73
CA LEU A 80 3.55 -11.63 15.64
C LEU A 80 4.51 -10.50 16.00
N ASP A 81 5.25 -10.02 15.01
CA ASP A 81 6.14 -8.86 15.14
C ASP A 81 5.38 -7.55 14.93
N GLY A 82 4.35 -7.56 14.08
CA GLY A 82 3.69 -6.32 13.71
C GLY A 82 2.32 -6.47 13.07
N VAL A 83 1.76 -5.31 12.75
CA VAL A 83 0.50 -5.15 12.00
C VAL A 83 0.74 -4.27 10.80
N VAL A 84 0.20 -4.65 9.65
CA VAL A 84 0.17 -3.82 8.45
C VAL A 84 -1.24 -3.30 8.23
N PHE A 85 -1.40 -1.98 8.19
CA PHE A 85 -2.62 -1.37 7.69
C PHE A 85 -2.58 -1.30 6.16
N SER A 86 -3.59 -1.85 5.51
CA SER A 86 -3.72 -1.98 4.06
C SER A 86 -5.18 -1.84 3.66
N GLY A 87 -5.60 -2.35 2.50
CA GLY A 87 -7.01 -2.45 2.10
C GLY A 87 -7.39 -1.53 0.95
N GLY A 88 -8.29 -0.58 1.18
CA GLY A 88 -8.58 0.50 0.25
C GLY A 88 -7.45 1.53 0.23
N GLU A 89 -7.63 2.67 0.88
CA GLU A 89 -6.57 3.64 1.18
C GLU A 89 -6.61 4.00 2.67
N PRO A 90 -5.76 3.37 3.50
CA PRO A 90 -5.82 3.51 4.94
C PRO A 90 -5.71 4.96 5.43
N CYS A 91 -4.85 5.76 4.80
CA CYS A 91 -4.62 7.15 5.19
C CYS A 91 -5.82 8.08 5.01
N LEU A 92 -6.90 7.62 4.39
CA LEU A 92 -8.16 8.38 4.31
C LEU A 92 -9.04 8.20 5.54
N ASP A 93 -8.80 7.17 6.33
CA ASP A 93 -9.57 6.97 7.54
C ASP A 93 -9.07 7.90 8.64
N PRO A 94 -9.91 8.81 9.16
CA PRO A 94 -9.49 9.75 10.19
C PRO A 94 -9.14 9.07 11.53
N ALA A 95 -9.56 7.83 11.75
CA ALA A 95 -9.22 7.04 12.93
C ALA A 95 -7.86 6.31 12.80
N LEU A 96 -7.25 6.28 11.59
CA LEU A 96 -5.98 5.57 11.39
C LEU A 96 -4.87 6.04 12.34
N PRO A 97 -4.65 7.35 12.59
CA PRO A 97 -3.59 7.78 13.51
C PRO A 97 -3.76 7.25 14.94
N ALA A 98 -5.00 7.17 15.43
CA ALA A 98 -5.28 6.58 16.74
C ALA A 98 -5.06 5.07 16.75
N ALA A 99 -5.47 4.38 15.67
CA ALA A 99 -5.28 2.94 15.51
C ALA A 99 -3.80 2.56 15.44
N VAL A 100 -2.99 3.30 14.68
CA VAL A 100 -1.54 3.11 14.60
C VAL A 100 -0.88 3.23 15.97
N ARG A 101 -1.21 4.28 16.73
CA ARG A 101 -0.69 4.47 18.09
C ARG A 101 -1.12 3.34 19.04
N ALA A 102 -2.39 2.96 19.00
CA ALA A 102 -2.90 1.89 19.85
C ALA A 102 -2.19 0.55 19.59
N VAL A 103 -1.94 0.18 18.33
CA VAL A 103 -1.17 -1.02 17.97
C VAL A 103 0.27 -0.92 18.48
N LYS A 104 0.90 0.25 18.35
CA LYS A 104 2.25 0.49 18.86
C LYS A 104 2.33 0.41 20.37
N GLU A 105 1.33 0.95 21.10
CA GLU A 105 1.21 0.85 22.56
C GLU A 105 1.02 -0.61 23.04
N MET A 106 0.46 -1.48 22.19
CA MET A 106 0.39 -2.93 22.45
C MET A 106 1.74 -3.65 22.23
N GLY A 107 2.79 -2.93 21.81
CA GLY A 107 4.15 -3.48 21.63
C GLY A 107 4.42 -4.04 20.24
N TYR A 108 3.60 -3.73 19.23
CA TYR A 108 3.79 -4.18 17.86
C TYR A 108 4.46 -3.14 16.97
N GLU A 109 5.24 -3.61 16.00
CA GLU A 109 5.67 -2.76 14.88
C GLU A 109 4.48 -2.46 13.95
N VAL A 110 4.47 -1.30 13.32
CA VAL A 110 3.39 -0.90 12.42
C VAL A 110 3.91 -0.66 11.02
N GLY A 111 3.42 -1.44 10.08
CA GLY A 111 3.60 -1.25 8.64
C GLY A 111 2.37 -0.58 8.01
N LEU A 112 2.59 0.08 6.89
CA LEU A 112 1.53 0.72 6.12
C LEU A 112 1.68 0.44 4.63
N HIS A 113 0.61 -0.01 3.98
CA HIS A 113 0.49 -0.01 2.53
C HIS A 113 -0.39 1.18 2.10
N THR A 114 0.15 2.09 1.32
CA THR A 114 -0.57 3.30 0.93
C THR A 114 -0.21 3.74 -0.50
N GLY A 115 -1.12 4.47 -1.10
CA GLY A 115 -0.86 5.28 -2.27
C GLY A 115 -0.58 6.74 -1.87
N PRO A 116 -0.88 7.70 -2.76
CA PRO A 116 -0.76 9.12 -2.43
C PRO A 116 -1.87 9.55 -1.46
N ALA A 117 -1.51 9.82 -0.20
CA ALA A 117 -2.47 10.12 0.86
C ALA A 117 -1.88 10.97 2.01
N ARG A 118 -2.64 11.11 3.09
CA ARG A 118 -2.29 11.91 4.29
C ARG A 118 -1.26 11.20 5.18
N LEU A 119 -0.09 10.90 4.62
CA LEU A 119 0.94 10.11 5.28
C LEU A 119 1.56 10.81 6.50
N ALA A 120 1.68 12.14 6.46
CA ALA A 120 2.36 12.93 7.49
C ALA A 120 1.82 12.68 8.91
N GLU A 121 0.52 12.39 9.06
CA GLU A 121 -0.13 12.22 10.35
C GLU A 121 0.25 10.91 11.07
N VAL A 122 0.63 9.89 10.31
CA VAL A 122 0.94 8.55 10.83
C VAL A 122 2.43 8.22 10.77
N LEU A 123 3.17 8.89 9.90
CA LEU A 123 4.57 8.59 9.59
C LEU A 123 5.49 8.47 10.81
N PRO A 124 5.38 9.31 11.86
CA PRO A 124 6.24 9.21 13.05
C PRO A 124 6.06 7.91 13.85
N ASP A 125 4.94 7.22 13.66
CA ASP A 125 4.61 5.99 14.40
C ASP A 125 4.77 4.72 13.56
N LEU A 126 5.20 4.85 12.29
CA LEU A 126 5.40 3.72 11.38
C LEU A 126 6.81 3.16 11.49
N SER A 127 6.92 1.84 11.36
CA SER A 127 8.18 1.09 11.27
C SER A 127 8.57 0.81 9.81
N TRP A 128 7.61 0.81 8.89
CA TRP A 128 7.85 0.58 7.47
C TRP A 128 6.65 1.02 6.61
N VAL A 129 6.94 1.42 5.36
CA VAL A 129 5.90 1.82 4.39
C VAL A 129 6.12 1.14 3.03
N GLY A 130 5.06 0.53 2.50
CA GLY A 130 4.95 0.17 1.08
C GLY A 130 4.21 1.27 0.33
N LEU A 131 4.93 2.09 -0.45
CA LEU A 131 4.36 3.18 -1.24
C LEU A 131 4.04 2.71 -2.66
N ASP A 132 2.76 2.70 -3.02
CA ASP A 132 2.32 2.27 -4.35
C ASP A 132 2.55 3.35 -5.41
N VAL A 133 3.36 3.03 -6.42
CA VAL A 133 3.60 3.82 -7.63
C VAL A 133 2.62 3.33 -8.70
N LYS A 134 1.46 3.95 -8.79
CA LYS A 134 0.34 3.41 -9.58
C LYS A 134 0.45 3.67 -11.08
N ALA A 135 1.29 4.61 -11.49
CA ALA A 135 1.56 4.98 -12.88
C ALA A 135 2.94 5.65 -12.99
N VAL A 136 3.34 6.03 -14.20
CA VAL A 136 4.58 6.81 -14.41
C VAL A 136 4.51 8.11 -13.62
N PRO A 137 5.45 8.37 -12.70
CA PRO A 137 5.31 9.47 -11.73
C PRO A 137 5.21 10.87 -12.33
N ALA A 138 5.80 11.10 -13.51
CA ALA A 138 5.74 12.38 -14.20
C ALA A 138 4.57 12.51 -15.19
N ASP A 139 3.78 11.45 -15.41
CA ASP A 139 2.70 11.40 -16.40
C ASP A 139 1.33 11.42 -15.73
N GLY A 140 0.76 12.62 -15.57
CA GLY A 140 -0.57 12.82 -15.00
C GLY A 140 -1.70 12.15 -15.80
N ALA A 141 -1.57 12.06 -17.12
CA ALA A 141 -2.56 11.38 -17.94
C ALA A 141 -2.55 9.88 -17.72
N HIS A 142 -1.36 9.28 -17.54
CA HIS A 142 -1.23 7.88 -17.17
C HIS A 142 -1.82 7.62 -15.78
N TRP A 143 -1.57 8.50 -14.79
CA TRP A 143 -2.18 8.40 -13.47
C TRP A 143 -3.70 8.43 -13.54
N ALA A 144 -4.28 9.39 -14.25
CA ALA A 144 -5.73 9.46 -14.43
C ALA A 144 -6.30 8.21 -15.10
N LYS A 145 -5.61 7.69 -16.14
CA LYS A 145 -6.01 6.45 -16.81
C LYS A 145 -5.99 5.24 -15.89
N VAL A 146 -4.96 5.09 -15.06
CA VAL A 146 -4.78 3.93 -14.19
C VAL A 146 -5.62 4.02 -12.92
N THR A 147 -5.71 5.20 -12.30
CA THR A 147 -6.34 5.37 -10.99
C THR A 147 -7.76 5.92 -11.03
N GLY A 148 -8.20 6.45 -12.18
CA GLY A 148 -9.46 7.17 -12.32
C GLY A 148 -9.50 8.52 -11.59
N VAL A 149 -8.34 9.07 -11.20
CA VAL A 149 -8.23 10.34 -10.45
C VAL A 149 -7.18 11.24 -11.09
N GLU A 150 -7.57 12.46 -11.44
CA GLU A 150 -6.67 13.50 -11.93
C GLU A 150 -5.77 14.02 -10.80
N SER A 151 -4.57 14.50 -11.14
CA SER A 151 -3.59 15.12 -10.21
C SER A 151 -3.15 14.23 -9.04
N ALA A 152 -3.33 12.90 -9.14
CA ALA A 152 -2.89 11.96 -8.11
C ALA A 152 -1.37 11.93 -7.93
N GLN A 153 -0.62 12.21 -9.01
CA GLN A 153 0.84 12.24 -9.01
C GLN A 153 1.43 13.32 -8.09
N ASP A 154 0.74 14.45 -7.90
CA ASP A 154 1.24 15.55 -7.06
C ASP A 154 1.29 15.10 -5.59
N LYS A 155 0.20 14.50 -5.11
CA LYS A 155 0.11 13.94 -3.76
C LYS A 155 1.06 12.76 -3.56
N TRP A 156 1.26 11.95 -4.60
CA TRP A 156 2.22 10.86 -4.55
C TRP A 156 3.65 11.41 -4.40
N THR A 157 4.00 12.45 -5.15
CA THR A 157 5.32 13.10 -5.06
C THR A 157 5.56 13.71 -3.68
N GLU A 158 4.53 14.32 -3.08
CA GLU A 158 4.58 14.82 -1.70
C GLU A 158 4.84 13.66 -0.72
N SER A 159 4.09 12.55 -0.82
CA SER A 159 4.27 11.37 0.03
C SER A 159 5.67 10.77 -0.08
N LEU A 160 6.22 10.68 -1.29
CA LEU A 160 7.61 10.24 -1.51
C LEU A 160 8.60 11.19 -0.83
N GLY A 161 8.41 12.50 -0.96
CA GLY A 161 9.26 13.52 -0.30
C GLY A 161 9.27 13.37 1.23
N LEU A 162 8.11 13.14 1.83
CA LEU A 162 7.97 12.88 3.27
C LEU A 162 8.73 11.62 3.70
N LEU A 163 8.61 10.52 2.94
CA LEU A 163 9.31 9.27 3.24
C LEU A 163 10.83 9.44 3.14
N LEU A 164 11.32 10.07 2.08
CA LEU A 164 12.76 10.32 1.90
C LEU A 164 13.35 11.18 3.04
N ALA A 165 12.56 12.09 3.59
CA ALA A 165 12.98 12.96 4.70
C ALA A 165 12.85 12.31 6.09
N SER A 166 11.99 11.30 6.25
CA SER A 166 11.64 10.75 7.57
C SER A 166 12.65 9.78 8.14
N GLY A 167 13.43 9.12 7.30
CA GLY A 167 14.29 8.00 7.69
C GLY A 167 13.52 6.68 7.96
N VAL A 168 12.20 6.64 7.84
CA VAL A 168 11.39 5.41 7.92
C VAL A 168 11.72 4.52 6.71
N PRO A 169 12.08 3.25 6.90
CA PRO A 169 12.28 2.32 5.80
C PRO A 169 11.03 2.19 4.92
N PHE A 170 11.22 2.19 3.61
CA PHE A 170 10.08 2.03 2.69
C PHE A 170 10.49 1.32 1.40
N GLU A 171 9.51 0.73 0.72
CA GLU A 171 9.61 0.14 -0.61
C GLU A 171 8.61 0.84 -1.54
N CYS A 172 9.07 1.30 -2.69
CA CYS A 172 8.16 1.70 -3.77
C CYS A 172 7.68 0.44 -4.52
N ARG A 173 6.36 0.37 -4.82
CA ARG A 173 5.76 -0.80 -5.45
C ARG A 173 4.92 -0.40 -6.65
N THR A 174 5.10 -1.09 -7.78
CA THR A 174 4.25 -0.91 -8.97
C THR A 174 3.53 -2.22 -9.27
N THR A 175 2.19 -2.19 -9.29
CA THR A 175 1.40 -3.27 -9.87
C THR A 175 1.20 -2.99 -11.34
N ALA A 176 1.72 -3.85 -12.22
CA ALA A 176 1.75 -3.62 -13.66
C ALA A 176 1.13 -4.76 -14.46
N HIS A 177 0.53 -4.40 -15.59
CA HIS A 177 0.01 -5.29 -16.61
C HIS A 177 0.28 -4.67 -17.99
N PRO A 178 0.62 -5.44 -19.03
CA PRO A 178 0.97 -4.91 -20.34
C PRO A 178 -0.14 -4.04 -20.98
N ASP A 179 -1.41 -4.24 -20.63
CA ASP A 179 -2.53 -3.45 -21.17
C ASP A 179 -2.55 -1.99 -20.69
N TYR A 180 -1.87 -1.67 -19.57
CA TYR A 180 -1.83 -0.30 -19.05
C TYR A 180 -0.44 0.17 -18.62
N PHE A 181 0.57 -0.70 -18.68
CA PHE A 181 1.95 -0.38 -18.36
C PHE A 181 2.90 -1.01 -19.39
N SER A 182 3.46 -0.22 -20.29
CA SER A 182 4.47 -0.70 -21.23
C SER A 182 5.83 -0.89 -20.54
N GLU A 183 6.73 -1.67 -21.15
CA GLU A 183 8.11 -1.82 -20.68
C GLU A 183 8.87 -0.50 -20.65
N ALA A 184 8.64 0.37 -21.61
CA ALA A 184 9.21 1.74 -21.62
C ALA A 184 8.77 2.52 -20.38
N GLN A 185 7.49 2.45 -20.02
CA GLN A 185 6.95 3.12 -18.84
C GLN A 185 7.49 2.52 -17.53
N LEU A 186 7.76 1.21 -17.48
CA LEU A 186 8.45 0.57 -16.34
C LEU A 186 9.86 1.15 -16.16
N LEU A 187 10.62 1.29 -17.26
CA LEU A 187 11.96 1.87 -17.22
C LEU A 187 11.95 3.36 -16.87
N GLU A 188 10.97 4.11 -17.36
CA GLU A 188 10.78 5.52 -17.01
C GLU A 188 10.47 5.68 -15.51
N THR A 189 9.56 4.85 -14.99
CA THR A 189 9.26 4.80 -13.54
C THR A 189 10.52 4.51 -12.74
N ALA A 190 11.29 3.50 -13.12
CA ALA A 190 12.53 3.15 -12.46
C ALA A 190 13.56 4.28 -12.51
N ALA A 191 13.71 4.95 -13.65
CA ALA A 191 14.60 6.10 -13.80
C ALA A 191 14.19 7.26 -12.87
N PHE A 192 12.91 7.55 -12.78
CA PHE A 192 12.36 8.57 -11.88
C PHE A 192 12.65 8.27 -10.40
N LEU A 193 12.45 7.02 -9.98
CA LEU A 193 12.69 6.58 -8.60
C LEU A 193 14.17 6.63 -8.25
N ARG A 194 15.05 6.15 -9.13
CA ARG A 194 16.51 6.19 -8.95
C ARG A 194 17.04 7.63 -8.82
N ALA A 195 16.55 8.53 -9.67
CA ALA A 195 16.94 9.94 -9.61
C ALA A 195 16.61 10.61 -8.25
N ARG A 196 15.76 9.98 -7.45
CA ARG A 196 15.36 10.39 -6.09
C ARG A 196 15.96 9.54 -4.98
N ASN A 197 16.94 8.71 -5.31
CA ASN A 197 17.62 7.81 -4.36
C ASN A 197 16.67 6.81 -3.66
N VAL A 198 15.58 6.41 -4.31
CA VAL A 198 14.78 5.27 -3.85
C VAL A 198 15.64 4.02 -3.96
N LYS A 199 15.77 3.27 -2.85
CA LYS A 199 16.65 2.11 -2.75
C LYS A 199 15.93 0.82 -3.05
N ASP A 200 14.68 0.71 -2.62
CA ASP A 200 13.88 -0.50 -2.66
C ASP A 200 12.71 -0.34 -3.62
N TYR A 201 12.68 -1.22 -4.62
CA TYR A 201 11.61 -1.23 -5.60
C TYR A 201 11.08 -2.63 -5.84
N ALA A 202 9.76 -2.79 -5.78
CA ALA A 202 9.07 -4.03 -6.14
C ALA A 202 8.19 -3.84 -7.37
N LEU A 203 8.36 -4.70 -8.35
CA LEU A 203 7.45 -4.85 -9.47
C LEU A 203 6.52 -6.04 -9.21
N GLN A 204 5.22 -5.77 -9.14
CA GLN A 204 4.19 -6.78 -8.96
C GLN A 204 3.45 -6.97 -10.28
N ILE A 205 3.50 -8.18 -10.83
CA ILE A 205 2.69 -8.48 -12.02
C ILE A 205 1.24 -8.62 -11.56
N CYS A 206 0.34 -7.90 -12.24
CA CYS A 206 -1.06 -7.88 -11.88
C CYS A 206 -1.63 -9.30 -11.91
N ARG A 207 -2.09 -9.76 -10.75
CA ARG A 207 -2.80 -11.04 -10.64
C ARG A 207 -4.14 -10.94 -11.35
N LYS A 208 -4.64 -12.07 -11.78
CA LYS A 208 -5.94 -12.25 -12.41
C LYS A 208 -6.98 -12.68 -11.36
N PRO A 209 -7.55 -11.77 -10.54
CA PRO A 209 -8.57 -12.16 -9.57
C PRO A 209 -9.88 -12.51 -10.29
N PRO A 210 -10.68 -13.38 -9.70
CA PRO A 210 -12.05 -13.61 -10.17
C PRO A 210 -12.80 -12.28 -10.27
N GLY A 211 -13.39 -11.98 -11.40
CA GLY A 211 -14.13 -10.74 -11.65
C GLY A 211 -13.37 -9.63 -12.38
N LEU A 212 -12.03 -9.54 -12.28
CA LEU A 212 -11.22 -8.64 -13.13
C LEU A 212 -10.88 -9.24 -14.50
N ILE A 213 -11.09 -10.53 -14.65
CA ILE A 213 -10.75 -11.34 -15.82
C ILE A 213 -11.32 -10.83 -17.13
N ALA A 214 -12.45 -10.14 -17.09
CA ALA A 214 -13.11 -9.62 -18.28
C ALA A 214 -12.40 -8.40 -18.92
N ARG A 215 -11.44 -7.77 -18.21
CA ARG A 215 -10.79 -6.54 -18.68
C ARG A 215 -9.37 -6.72 -19.18
N PHE A 216 -8.63 -7.71 -18.66
CA PHE A 216 -7.22 -7.93 -18.99
C PHE A 216 -6.99 -9.32 -19.52
N GLY A 217 -6.16 -9.44 -20.55
CA GLY A 217 -5.66 -10.71 -21.04
C GLY A 217 -4.80 -11.46 -20.02
N ALA A 218 -4.38 -12.66 -20.35
CA ALA A 218 -3.33 -13.32 -19.59
C ALA A 218 -2.00 -12.60 -19.82
N VAL A 219 -1.24 -12.37 -18.77
CA VAL A 219 0.11 -11.84 -18.91
C VAL A 219 1.03 -12.95 -19.43
N ASP A 220 1.79 -12.64 -20.47
CA ASP A 220 2.87 -13.54 -20.93
C ASP A 220 3.85 -13.76 -19.76
N PRO A 221 4.18 -15.01 -19.40
CA PRO A 221 5.18 -15.29 -18.37
C PRO A 221 6.54 -14.65 -18.64
N ALA A 222 6.87 -14.36 -19.90
CA ALA A 222 8.10 -13.68 -20.30
C ALA A 222 8.04 -12.15 -20.18
N TRP A 223 6.87 -11.57 -19.83
CA TRP A 223 6.74 -10.12 -19.63
C TRP A 223 6.96 -9.75 -18.15
N PRO A 224 7.67 -8.66 -17.84
CA PRO A 224 8.53 -7.88 -18.75
C PRO A 224 9.72 -8.69 -19.26
N SER A 225 10.25 -8.28 -20.42
CA SER A 225 11.39 -8.95 -21.04
C SER A 225 12.62 -8.96 -20.13
N GLU A 226 13.48 -9.97 -20.26
CA GLU A 226 14.69 -10.11 -19.43
C GLU A 226 15.61 -8.89 -19.50
N PRO A 227 15.84 -8.24 -20.66
CA PRO A 227 16.62 -6.99 -20.71
C PRO A 227 16.04 -5.86 -19.86
N VAL A 228 14.72 -5.79 -19.73
CA VAL A 228 14.05 -4.81 -18.84
C VAL A 228 14.27 -5.20 -17.38
N LEU A 229 14.07 -6.48 -17.03
CA LEU A 229 14.29 -6.97 -15.68
C LEU A 229 15.73 -6.78 -15.20
N GLU A 230 16.72 -6.98 -16.06
CA GLU A 230 18.14 -6.73 -15.74
C GLU A 230 18.38 -5.25 -15.40
N LYS A 231 17.81 -4.33 -16.19
CA LYS A 231 17.89 -2.90 -15.90
C LYS A 231 17.21 -2.50 -14.60
N LEU A 232 16.10 -3.17 -14.24
CA LEU A 232 15.43 -2.95 -12.97
C LEU A 232 16.28 -3.46 -11.81
N ARG A 233 16.80 -4.70 -11.90
CA ARG A 233 17.65 -5.31 -10.86
C ARG A 233 18.93 -4.49 -10.60
N SER A 234 19.60 -4.07 -11.65
CA SER A 234 20.83 -3.29 -11.54
C SER A 234 20.59 -1.83 -11.09
N GLY A 235 19.35 -1.39 -11.10
CA GLY A 235 18.96 -0.01 -10.84
C GLY A 235 18.67 0.32 -9.37
N PHE A 236 18.54 -0.65 -8.49
CA PHE A 236 18.15 -0.47 -7.09
C PHE A 236 19.03 -1.30 -6.17
N GLU A 237 19.15 -0.90 -4.91
CA GLU A 237 19.86 -1.69 -3.90
C GLU A 237 19.13 -3.01 -3.64
N ARG A 238 17.78 -2.97 -3.63
CA ARG A 238 16.90 -4.14 -3.58
C ARG A 238 15.82 -4.04 -4.65
N PHE A 239 15.76 -5.02 -5.51
CA PHE A 239 14.68 -5.16 -6.48
C PHE A 239 13.96 -6.49 -6.26
N THR A 240 12.64 -6.44 -6.17
CA THR A 240 11.79 -7.62 -6.01
C THR A 240 10.82 -7.73 -7.17
N LEU A 241 10.80 -8.88 -7.84
CA LEU A 241 9.76 -9.23 -8.81
C LEU A 241 8.77 -10.18 -8.15
N ARG A 242 7.50 -9.79 -8.10
CA ARG A 242 6.39 -10.61 -7.58
C ARG A 242 5.48 -11.00 -8.75
N ARG A 243 5.28 -12.28 -8.96
CA ARG A 243 4.44 -12.83 -10.05
C ARG A 243 3.22 -13.59 -9.54
N ASP A 244 3.13 -13.88 -8.23
CA ASP A 244 2.08 -14.70 -7.61
C ASP A 244 1.21 -13.91 -6.64
#